data_1178bd07dced07fdd87ea1bd7b0a0b1f
#
_entry.id   1178bd07dced07fdd87ea1bd7b0a0b1f
#
_cell.length_a   1.000
_cell.length_b   1.000
_cell.length_c   1.000
_cell.angle_alpha   90.00
_cell.angle_beta   90.00
_cell.angle_gamma   90.00
#
_symmetry.space_group_name_H-M   'P 1'
#
loop_
_entity.id
_entity.type
_entity.pdbx_description
1 polymer ?
#
loop_
_entity_poly.entity_id
_entity_poly.type
_entity_poly.pdbx_seq_one_letter_code
_entity_poly.pdbx_strand_id
1 'polypeptide(L)'
;YLAFRRKWLKYRGFNPRDLVVVFAKGDSMEPTITNNNSLLILTNIESTQDGGIYVIRQDDILLVKRVQRLLDGNLKLISDNAAYEPMVLTKDSFESLDVVGQVVWIAKDIG
;
A
#
# COMPACT_ATOMS: atom_id res chain seq x y z
N TYR A 1 -9.12 1.82 16.13
CA TYR A 1 -8.30 0.76 16.67
C TYR A 1 -8.75 -0.60 16.17
N LEU A 2 -7.84 -1.34 15.55
CA LEU A 2 -8.12 -2.66 15.00
C LEU A 2 -7.45 -3.72 15.87
N ALA A 3 -8.23 -4.72 16.30
CA ALA A 3 -7.71 -5.87 17.00
C ALA A 3 -7.66 -7.05 16.02
N PHE A 4 -6.48 -7.62 15.85
CA PHE A 4 -6.28 -8.78 15.01
C PHE A 4 -6.04 -10.00 15.86
N ARG A 5 -6.67 -11.11 15.50
CA ARG A 5 -6.46 -12.36 16.20
C ARG A 5 -5.04 -12.85 15.96
N ARG A 6 -4.37 -13.31 17.00
CA ARG A 6 -3.03 -13.87 16.90
C ARG A 6 -2.98 -15.01 15.90
N LYS A 7 -4.04 -15.81 15.80
CA LYS A 7 -4.16 -16.90 14.84
C LYS A 7 -4.02 -16.40 13.41
N TRP A 8 -4.67 -15.28 13.09
CA TRP A 8 -4.60 -14.72 11.73
C TRP A 8 -3.20 -14.23 11.40
N LEU A 9 -2.58 -13.49 12.33
CA LEU A 9 -1.21 -13.00 12.15
C LEU A 9 -0.24 -14.15 11.95
N LYS A 10 -0.36 -15.19 12.76
CA LYS A 10 0.48 -16.37 12.66
C LYS A 10 0.26 -17.10 11.35
N TYR A 11 -0.99 -17.23 10.92
CA TYR A 11 -1.35 -17.85 9.65
C TYR A 11 -0.69 -17.12 8.48
N ARG A 12 -0.69 -15.79 8.49
CA ARG A 12 -0.07 -14.97 7.45
C ARG A 12 1.45 -14.88 7.58
N GLY A 13 2.01 -15.37 8.69
CA GLY A 13 3.45 -15.27 8.92
C GLY A 13 3.92 -13.88 9.29
N PHE A 14 3.02 -13.00 9.73
CA PHE A 14 3.36 -11.63 10.09
C PHE A 14 3.79 -11.52 11.55
N ASN A 15 4.84 -10.73 11.78
CA ASN A 15 5.26 -10.34 13.13
C ASN A 15 4.53 -9.04 13.49
N PRO A 16 3.79 -9.00 14.62
CA PRO A 16 3.08 -7.79 15.01
C PRO A 16 3.93 -6.53 15.06
N ARG A 17 5.23 -6.66 15.33
CA ARG A 17 6.15 -5.50 15.34
C ARG A 17 6.33 -4.86 13.98
N ASP A 18 6.06 -5.61 12.91
CA ASP A 18 6.23 -5.12 11.54
C ASP A 18 4.93 -4.59 10.95
N LEU A 19 3.91 -4.41 11.78
CA LEU A 19 2.59 -3.96 11.34
C LEU A 19 2.25 -2.61 11.95
N VAL A 20 1.72 -1.72 11.11
CA VAL A 20 1.19 -0.43 11.56
C VAL A 20 -0.17 -0.20 10.92
N VAL A 21 -1.01 0.59 11.58
CA VAL A 21 -2.33 0.96 11.09
C VAL A 21 -2.30 2.42 10.68
N VAL A 22 -2.79 2.70 9.47
CA VAL A 22 -2.98 4.07 9.01
C VAL A 22 -4.39 4.20 8.47
N PHE A 23 -4.88 5.44 8.39
CA PHE A 23 -6.20 5.73 7.82
C PHE A 23 -6.04 6.36 6.45
N ALA A 24 -6.79 5.82 5.49
CA ALA A 24 -6.75 6.34 4.12
C ALA A 24 -7.39 7.72 4.04
N LYS A 25 -6.84 8.58 3.21
CA LYS A 25 -7.37 9.91 2.92
C LYS A 25 -7.55 10.06 1.42
N GLY A 26 -8.65 10.68 1.01
CA GLY A 26 -8.92 10.95 -0.39
C GLY A 26 -9.57 9.78 -1.11
N ASP A 27 -9.63 9.88 -2.44
CA ASP A 27 -10.38 8.97 -3.28
C ASP A 27 -9.54 8.30 -4.39
N SER A 28 -8.21 8.46 -4.35
CA SER A 28 -7.36 7.99 -5.44
C SER A 28 -7.36 6.48 -5.61
N MET A 29 -7.71 5.73 -4.57
CA MET A 29 -7.75 4.26 -4.61
C MET A 29 -9.16 3.69 -4.61
N GLU A 30 -10.19 4.52 -4.82
CA GLU A 30 -11.54 4.02 -4.95
C GLU A 30 -11.71 3.21 -6.24
N PRO A 31 -12.48 2.13 -6.23
CA PRO A 31 -13.34 1.66 -5.14
C PRO A 31 -12.65 0.74 -4.13
N THR A 32 -11.37 0.42 -4.34
CA THR A 32 -10.66 -0.54 -3.49
C THR A 32 -10.50 -0.03 -2.07
N ILE A 33 -10.06 1.22 -1.95
CA ILE A 33 -9.86 1.88 -0.66
C ILE A 33 -10.61 3.20 -0.71
N THR A 34 -11.48 3.43 0.28
CA THR A 34 -12.23 4.67 0.37
C THR A 34 -11.73 5.52 1.53
N ASN A 35 -12.11 6.79 1.53
CA ASN A 35 -11.70 7.73 2.57
C ASN A 35 -12.06 7.19 3.96
N ASN A 36 -11.13 7.28 4.89
CA ASN A 36 -11.24 6.81 6.28
C ASN A 36 -11.22 5.29 6.46
N ASN A 37 -11.00 4.50 5.42
CA ASN A 37 -10.72 3.10 5.64
C ASN A 37 -9.44 2.94 6.47
N SER A 38 -9.40 1.92 7.32
CA SER A 38 -8.20 1.56 8.07
C SER A 38 -7.35 0.61 7.23
N LEU A 39 -6.07 0.89 7.15
CA LEU A 39 -5.12 0.08 6.39
C LEU A 39 -4.13 -0.56 7.34
N LEU A 40 -3.96 -1.87 7.23
CA LEU A 40 -2.89 -2.57 7.94
C LEU A 40 -1.69 -2.66 7.01
N ILE A 41 -0.58 -2.10 7.45
CA ILE A 41 0.63 -1.95 6.66
C ILE A 41 1.71 -2.88 7.21
N LEU A 42 2.25 -3.72 6.35
CA LEU A 42 3.43 -4.53 6.67
C LEU A 42 4.67 -3.71 6.31
N THR A 43 5.45 -3.33 7.32
CA THR A 43 6.62 -2.45 7.12
C THR A 43 7.89 -3.19 6.77
N ASN A 44 7.97 -4.49 7.09
CA ASN A 44 9.15 -5.29 6.78
C ASN A 44 8.96 -5.96 5.41
N ILE A 45 9.30 -5.25 4.35
CA ILE A 45 9.20 -5.77 2.99
C ILE A 45 10.59 -5.79 2.34
N GLU A 46 10.90 -6.87 1.64
CA GLU A 46 12.18 -7.01 0.95
C GLU A 46 12.09 -6.56 -0.50
N SER A 47 10.94 -6.78 -1.13
CA SER A 47 10.72 -6.40 -2.52
C SER A 47 9.24 -6.12 -2.74
N THR A 48 8.94 -5.42 -3.84
CA THR A 48 7.56 -5.16 -4.21
C THR A 48 7.01 -6.31 -5.05
N GLN A 49 5.73 -6.63 -4.81
CA GLN A 49 5.01 -7.63 -5.59
C GLN A 49 4.22 -6.93 -6.70
N ASP A 50 4.21 -7.55 -7.88
CA ASP A 50 3.39 -7.05 -8.98
C ASP A 50 1.91 -7.09 -8.58
N GLY A 51 1.22 -5.97 -8.75
CA GLY A 51 -0.17 -5.83 -8.35
C GLY A 51 -0.40 -5.51 -6.88
N GLY A 52 0.65 -5.46 -6.06
CA GLY A 52 0.52 -5.11 -4.64
C GLY A 52 0.24 -3.63 -4.43
N ILE A 53 -0.38 -3.31 -3.29
CA ILE A 53 -0.68 -1.93 -2.90
C ILE A 53 0.33 -1.51 -1.84
N TYR A 54 0.97 -0.36 -2.05
CA TYR A 54 2.04 0.12 -1.19
C TYR A 54 1.78 1.54 -0.72
N VAL A 55 2.25 1.85 0.48
CA VAL A 55 2.24 3.21 1.02
C VAL A 55 3.61 3.80 0.79
N ILE A 56 3.67 4.94 0.12
CA ILE A 56 4.89 5.62 -0.26
C ILE A 56 4.90 7.00 0.39
N ARG A 57 5.99 7.36 1.04
CA ARG A 57 6.14 8.69 1.61
C ARG A 57 6.84 9.60 0.61
N GLN A 58 6.21 10.73 0.35
CA GLN A 58 6.82 11.79 -0.44
C GLN A 58 6.71 13.09 0.36
N ASP A 59 7.85 13.60 0.82
CA ASP A 59 7.92 14.71 1.76
C ASP A 59 7.08 14.36 3.01
N ASP A 60 6.07 15.15 3.34
CA ASP A 60 5.21 14.90 4.50
C ASP A 60 3.91 14.20 4.12
N ILE A 61 3.80 13.71 2.89
CA ILE A 61 2.57 13.14 2.36
C ILE A 61 2.74 11.63 2.19
N LEU A 62 1.72 10.87 2.60
CA LEU A 62 1.65 9.44 2.33
C LEU A 62 0.75 9.21 1.14
N LEU A 63 1.28 8.51 0.15
CA LEU A 63 0.54 8.13 -1.05
C LEU A 63 0.31 6.62 -1.04
N VAL A 64 -0.90 6.21 -1.40
CA VAL A 64 -1.23 4.79 -1.53
C VAL A 64 -1.39 4.50 -3.01
N LYS A 65 -0.60 3.57 -3.53
CA LYS A 65 -0.58 3.25 -4.95
C LYS A 65 -0.42 1.76 -5.17
N ARG A 66 -0.98 1.29 -6.29
CA ARG A 66 -0.75 -0.08 -6.76
C ARG A 66 0.49 -0.09 -7.65
N VAL A 67 1.33 -1.09 -7.48
CA VAL A 67 2.57 -1.22 -8.26
C VAL A 67 2.37 -2.28 -9.33
N GLN A 68 2.71 -1.95 -10.57
CA GLN A 68 2.71 -2.89 -11.68
C GLN A 68 4.12 -2.93 -12.28
N ARG A 69 4.63 -4.13 -12.52
CA ARG A 69 5.91 -4.31 -13.22
C ARG A 69 5.66 -4.34 -14.72
N LEU A 70 6.48 -3.59 -15.46
CA LEU A 70 6.41 -3.55 -16.90
C LEU A 70 7.46 -4.49 -17.49
N LEU A 71 7.25 -4.89 -18.75
CA LEU A 71 8.13 -5.85 -19.43
C LEU A 71 9.56 -5.32 -19.61
N ASP A 72 9.74 -4.01 -19.68
CA ASP A 72 11.06 -3.38 -19.83
C ASP A 72 11.80 -3.19 -18.51
N GLY A 73 11.26 -3.69 -17.40
CA GLY A 73 11.86 -3.54 -16.09
C GLY A 73 11.45 -2.28 -15.35
N ASN A 74 10.73 -1.37 -15.99
CA ASN A 74 10.19 -0.19 -15.33
C ASN A 74 8.99 -0.56 -14.45
N LEU A 75 8.59 0.36 -13.59
CA LEU A 75 7.48 0.19 -12.66
C LEU A 75 6.44 1.26 -12.91
N LYS A 76 5.19 0.88 -12.77
CA LYS A 76 4.06 1.78 -12.93
C LYS A 76 3.33 1.91 -11.60
N LEU A 77 3.16 3.14 -11.13
CA LEU A 77 2.37 3.44 -9.94
C LEU A 77 0.98 3.82 -10.39
N ILE A 78 -0.01 3.05 -9.92
CA ILE A 78 -1.38 3.17 -10.40
C ILE A 78 -2.29 3.53 -9.23
N SER A 79 -3.16 4.53 -9.46
CA SER A 79 -4.30 4.76 -8.61
C SER A 79 -5.45 3.90 -9.11
N ASP A 80 -6.12 3.17 -8.24
CA ASP A 80 -7.24 2.32 -8.66
C ASP A 80 -8.41 3.15 -9.22
N ASN A 81 -8.52 4.41 -8.79
CA ASN A 81 -9.48 5.35 -9.37
C ASN A 81 -8.95 5.83 -10.73
N ALA A 82 -9.68 5.51 -11.78
CA ALA A 82 -9.27 5.82 -13.16
C ALA A 82 -9.19 7.33 -13.46
N ALA A 83 -9.75 8.18 -12.60
CA ALA A 83 -9.64 9.63 -12.75
C ALA A 83 -8.22 10.15 -12.53
N TYR A 84 -7.35 9.34 -11.89
CA TYR A 84 -5.96 9.70 -11.62
C TYR A 84 -5.06 9.00 -12.62
N GLU A 85 -4.12 9.74 -13.20
CA GLU A 85 -3.20 9.18 -14.18
C GLU A 85 -2.10 8.36 -13.51
N PRO A 86 -1.71 7.23 -14.10
CA PRO A 86 -0.59 6.45 -13.59
C PRO A 86 0.75 7.14 -13.86
N MET A 87 1.75 6.77 -13.07
CA MET A 87 3.10 7.29 -13.19
C MET A 87 4.05 6.14 -13.48
N VAL A 88 4.88 6.29 -14.52
CA VAL A 88 5.89 5.29 -14.87
C VAL A 88 7.23 5.72 -14.31
N LEU A 89 7.90 4.84 -13.59
CA LEU A 89 9.21 5.09 -12.99
C LEU A 89 10.20 4.03 -13.44
N THR A 90 11.45 4.45 -13.61
CA THR A 90 12.53 3.49 -13.79
C THR A 90 12.74 2.73 -12.49
N LYS A 91 13.36 1.55 -12.57
CA LYS A 91 13.67 0.77 -11.38
C LYS A 91 14.49 1.58 -10.37
N ASP A 92 15.49 2.33 -10.86
CA ASP A 92 16.35 3.14 -9.99
C ASP A 92 15.56 4.26 -9.31
N SER A 93 14.68 4.93 -10.04
CA SER A 93 13.83 5.97 -9.47
C SER A 93 12.89 5.40 -8.41
N PHE A 94 12.34 4.22 -8.66
CA PHE A 94 11.47 3.57 -7.68
C PHE A 94 12.24 3.19 -6.41
N GLU A 95 13.45 2.67 -6.55
CA GLU A 95 14.28 2.29 -5.40
C GLU A 95 14.68 3.47 -4.54
N SER A 96 14.68 4.69 -5.10
CA SER A 96 14.97 5.91 -4.34
C SER A 96 13.75 6.42 -3.57
N LEU A 97 12.56 5.87 -3.79
CA LEU A 97 11.36 6.26 -3.05
C LEU A 97 11.38 5.69 -1.63
N ASP A 98 10.78 6.43 -0.71
CA ASP A 98 10.58 5.96 0.66
C ASP A 98 9.29 5.13 0.72
N VAL A 99 9.42 3.82 0.54
CA VAL A 99 8.29 2.90 0.63
C VAL A 99 8.10 2.51 2.08
N VAL A 100 6.99 2.96 2.67
CA VAL A 100 6.70 2.70 4.08
C VAL A 100 6.34 1.24 4.30
N GLY A 101 5.57 0.66 3.40
CA GLY A 101 5.19 -0.74 3.52
C GLY A 101 4.11 -1.13 2.54
N GLN A 102 3.66 -2.38 2.66
CA GLN A 102 2.63 -2.96 1.81
C GLN A 102 1.32 -3.02 2.57
N VAL A 103 0.22 -2.64 1.89
CA VAL A 103 -1.12 -2.80 2.44
C VAL A 103 -1.48 -4.28 2.36
N VAL A 104 -1.70 -4.90 3.53
CA VAL A 104 -2.02 -6.33 3.60
C VAL A 104 -3.45 -6.58 4.06
N TRP A 105 -4.15 -5.55 4.52
CA TRP A 105 -5.53 -5.69 4.96
C TRP A 105 -6.21 -4.32 4.99
N ILE A 106 -7.50 -4.30 4.66
CA ILE A 106 -8.31 -3.09 4.60
C ILE A 106 -9.56 -3.32 5.44
N ALA A 107 -9.83 -2.40 6.37
CA ALA A 107 -11.07 -2.42 7.14
C ALA A 107 -11.93 -1.22 6.74
N LYS A 108 -13.19 -1.49 6.48
CA LYS A 108 -14.16 -0.46 6.12
C LYS A 108 -15.06 -0.18 7.31
N ASP A 109 -15.27 1.09 7.59
CA ASP A 109 -16.24 1.52 8.58
C ASP A 109 -17.62 1.54 7.91
N ILE A 110 -18.52 0.71 8.41
CA ILE A 110 -19.88 0.60 7.89
C ILE A 110 -20.92 1.23 8.80
N GLY A 111 -20.47 1.75 9.92
CA GLY A 111 -21.36 2.35 10.92
C GLY A 111 -21.20 3.83 11.00
#